data_0990ab5bebbcf25de854439dfe986bba
#
_entry.id   0990ab5bebbcf25de854439dfe986bba
#
_cell.length_a   1.000
_cell.length_b   1.000
_cell.length_c   1.000
_cell.angle_alpha   90.00
_cell.angle_beta   90.00
_cell.angle_gamma   90.00
#
_symmetry.space_group_name_H-M   'P 1'
#
loop_
_entity.id
_entity.type
_entity.pdbx_description
1 polymer ?
#
loop_
_entity_poly.entity_id
_entity_poly.type
_entity_poly.pdbx_seq_one_letter_code
_entity_poly.pdbx_strand_id
1 'polypeptide(L)'
;ALAALLSDLSERGMLEDTLVVATGEFGRTPFVLKQNPPGRQHWPKCFSSILAGGGIAGGNLYGKTNRKGEYPTRNRVRPEELAATVYHALDIPINDPQDASGLSRLLTTGKPILDLFG
;
A
#
# COMPACT_ATOMS: atom_id res chain seq x y z
N ALA A 1 -8.68 -3.51 16.12
CA ALA A 1 -7.23 -3.31 16.25
C ALA A 1 -6.75 -2.09 15.46
N LEU A 2 -6.83 -2.06 14.11
CA LEU A 2 -6.28 -0.96 13.30
C LEU A 2 -6.90 0.40 13.62
N ALA A 3 -8.23 0.50 13.71
CA ALA A 3 -8.90 1.75 14.06
C ALA A 3 -8.43 2.30 15.43
N ALA A 4 -8.30 1.43 16.43
CA ALA A 4 -7.80 1.84 17.77
C ALA A 4 -6.36 2.35 17.70
N LEU A 5 -5.49 1.72 16.90
CA LEU A 5 -4.12 2.20 16.67
C LEU A 5 -4.12 3.59 16.04
N LEU A 6 -4.91 3.81 15.00
CA LEU A 6 -4.98 5.11 14.34
C LEU A 6 -5.55 6.20 15.24
N SER A 7 -6.58 5.89 16.06
CA SER A 7 -7.12 6.82 17.04
C SER A 7 -6.07 7.18 18.10
N ASP A 8 -5.36 6.20 18.66
CA ASP A 8 -4.32 6.43 19.67
C ASP A 8 -3.17 7.28 19.12
N LEU A 9 -2.69 6.98 17.92
CA LEU A 9 -1.65 7.79 17.26
C LEU A 9 -2.12 9.22 17.00
N SER A 10 -3.37 9.39 16.55
CA SER A 10 -3.95 10.70 16.30
C SER A 10 -4.12 11.51 17.61
N GLU A 11 -4.66 10.90 18.67
CA GLU A 11 -4.86 11.55 19.96
C GLU A 11 -3.53 11.98 20.61
N ARG A 12 -2.45 11.26 20.35
CA ARG A 12 -1.10 11.60 20.81
C ARG A 12 -0.34 12.56 19.91
N GLY A 13 -0.93 12.98 18.79
CA GLY A 13 -0.24 13.83 17.80
C GLY A 13 0.92 13.13 17.06
N MET A 14 0.95 11.80 17.06
CA MET A 14 2.02 11.00 16.44
C MET A 14 1.71 10.57 15.00
N LEU A 15 0.46 10.68 14.57
CA LEU A 15 0.03 10.19 13.26
C LEU A 15 0.65 11.00 12.11
N GLU A 16 0.99 12.27 12.34
CA GLU A 16 1.63 13.12 11.34
C GLU A 16 3.04 12.63 10.97
N ASP A 17 3.77 12.12 11.98
CA ASP A 17 5.14 11.64 11.83
C ASP A 17 5.24 10.12 11.70
N THR A 18 4.10 9.41 11.62
CA THR A 18 4.05 7.94 11.58
C THR A 18 3.24 7.48 10.39
N LEU A 19 3.88 6.84 9.42
CA LEU A 19 3.18 6.16 8.34
C LEU A 19 2.73 4.77 8.78
N VAL A 20 1.43 4.53 8.76
CA VAL A 20 0.84 3.20 9.01
C VAL A 20 0.44 2.57 7.68
N VAL A 21 0.99 1.40 7.41
CA VAL A 21 0.67 0.60 6.21
C VAL A 21 0.10 -0.73 6.64
N ALA A 22 -1.14 -1.02 6.25
CA ALA A 22 -1.78 -2.31 6.46
C ALA A 22 -2.11 -2.93 5.11
N THR A 23 -1.47 -4.05 4.79
CA THR A 23 -1.60 -4.72 3.50
C THR A 23 -1.48 -6.23 3.66
N GLY A 24 -2.04 -6.97 2.70
CA GLY A 24 -1.73 -8.38 2.51
C GLY A 24 -0.71 -8.58 1.39
N GLU A 25 -0.16 -9.78 1.29
CA GLU A 25 0.77 -10.16 0.21
C GLU A 25 0.04 -10.34 -1.13
N PHE A 26 -1.20 -10.82 -1.06
CA PHE A 26 -2.07 -11.07 -2.20
C PHE A 26 -3.54 -11.01 -1.76
N GLY A 27 -4.44 -10.90 -2.70
CA GLY A 27 -5.86 -11.01 -2.47
C GLY A 27 -6.36 -12.46 -2.41
N ARG A 28 -7.68 -12.62 -2.40
CA ARG A 28 -8.37 -13.92 -2.47
C ARG A 28 -9.25 -13.96 -3.72
N THR A 29 -9.45 -15.16 -4.28
CA THR A 29 -10.31 -15.32 -5.45
C THR A 29 -11.66 -14.66 -5.22
N PRO A 30 -12.21 -13.92 -6.19
CA PRO A 30 -13.50 -13.24 -6.06
C PRO A 30 -14.68 -14.23 -6.03
N PHE A 31 -14.42 -15.50 -6.28
CA PHE A 31 -15.38 -16.61 -6.23
C PHE A 31 -14.91 -17.68 -5.23
N VAL A 32 -15.84 -18.42 -4.69
CA VAL A 32 -15.57 -19.57 -3.83
C VAL A 32 -15.40 -20.81 -4.70
N LEU A 33 -14.28 -21.50 -4.53
CA LEU A 33 -14.05 -22.76 -5.22
C LEU A 33 -14.91 -23.87 -4.60
N LYS A 34 -15.56 -24.65 -5.46
CA LYS A 34 -16.36 -25.82 -5.08
C LYS A 34 -15.46 -27.05 -4.83
N GLN A 35 -14.57 -26.94 -3.86
CA GLN A 35 -13.72 -28.02 -3.38
C GLN A 35 -14.12 -28.42 -1.97
N ASN A 36 -13.58 -29.50 -1.44
CA ASN A 36 -13.83 -29.91 -0.06
C ASN A 36 -12.55 -29.75 0.79
N PRO A 37 -12.51 -28.86 1.80
CA PRO A 37 -13.55 -27.87 2.13
C PRO A 37 -13.64 -26.74 1.10
N PRO A 38 -14.82 -26.10 0.94
CA PRO A 38 -14.96 -24.97 0.04
C PRO A 38 -14.17 -23.77 0.57
N GLY A 39 -13.62 -22.94 -0.34
CA GLY A 39 -12.80 -21.82 0.09
C GLY A 39 -12.35 -20.92 -1.05
N ARG A 40 -11.54 -19.92 -0.69
CA ARG A 40 -10.92 -19.00 -1.63
C ARG A 40 -9.43 -19.23 -1.69
N GLN A 41 -8.90 -19.27 -2.89
CA GLN A 41 -7.44 -19.39 -3.16
C GLN A 41 -6.76 -18.02 -3.21
N HIS A 42 -5.44 -18.02 -3.34
CA HIS A 42 -4.63 -16.82 -3.55
C HIS A 42 -5.01 -16.14 -4.88
N TRP A 43 -5.09 -14.81 -4.84
CA TRP A 43 -5.39 -14.00 -6.01
C TRP A 43 -4.48 -12.76 -6.06
N PRO A 44 -3.28 -12.90 -6.63
CA PRO A 44 -2.29 -11.80 -6.63
C PRO A 44 -2.64 -10.65 -7.58
N LYS A 45 -3.71 -10.79 -8.34
CA LYS A 45 -4.09 -9.84 -9.40
C LYS A 45 -4.83 -8.60 -8.88
N CYS A 46 -5.43 -8.70 -7.69
CA CYS A 46 -6.19 -7.60 -7.10
C CYS A 46 -6.35 -7.77 -5.59
N PHE A 47 -5.93 -6.78 -4.83
CA PHE A 47 -6.15 -6.66 -3.38
C PHE A 47 -6.03 -5.19 -2.98
N SER A 48 -6.39 -4.88 -1.74
CA SER A 48 -6.39 -3.51 -1.22
C SER A 48 -5.37 -3.37 -0.11
N SER A 49 -4.81 -2.17 0.02
CA SER A 49 -3.94 -1.75 1.11
C SER A 49 -4.52 -0.51 1.76
N ILE A 50 -4.18 -0.28 3.02
CA ILE A 50 -4.55 0.91 3.77
C ILE A 50 -3.27 1.66 4.12
N LEU A 51 -3.25 2.96 3.87
CA LEU A 51 -2.20 3.88 4.30
C LEU A 51 -2.84 4.97 5.14
N ALA A 52 -2.17 5.35 6.23
CA ALA A 52 -2.62 6.44 7.08
C ALA A 52 -1.42 7.11 7.76
N GLY A 53 -1.51 8.42 8.00
CA GLY A 53 -0.44 9.21 8.60
C GLY A 53 0.73 9.47 7.66
N GLY A 54 1.81 10.06 8.17
CA GLY A 54 3.02 10.37 7.38
C GLY A 54 2.72 11.22 6.12
N GLY A 55 1.83 12.22 6.24
CA GLY A 55 1.43 13.08 5.12
C GLY A 55 0.36 12.51 4.18
N ILE A 56 -0.11 11.29 4.40
CA ILE A 56 -1.20 10.69 3.60
C ILE A 56 -2.53 11.42 3.89
N ALA A 57 -3.18 11.90 2.86
CA ALA A 57 -4.49 12.51 2.94
C ALA A 57 -5.56 11.46 3.29
N GLY A 58 -6.15 11.58 4.49
CA GLY A 58 -7.15 10.67 4.99
C GLY A 58 -8.48 10.73 4.25
N GLY A 59 -9.28 9.64 4.31
CA GLY A 59 -10.62 9.58 3.74
C GLY A 59 -10.68 9.38 2.22
N ASN A 60 -9.54 9.23 1.56
CA ASN A 60 -9.45 9.05 0.11
C ASN A 60 -9.50 7.56 -0.28
N LEU A 61 -10.12 7.29 -1.42
CA LEU A 61 -10.10 6.00 -2.08
C LEU A 61 -9.36 6.13 -3.42
N TYR A 62 -8.18 5.52 -3.51
CA TYR A 62 -7.36 5.51 -4.71
C TYR A 62 -7.47 4.16 -5.43
N GLY A 63 -7.77 4.21 -6.71
CA GLY A 63 -7.96 3.01 -7.52
C GLY A 63 -9.41 2.50 -7.53
N LYS A 64 -9.69 1.64 -8.50
CA LYS A 64 -10.99 1.01 -8.68
C LYS A 64 -10.83 -0.37 -9.30
N THR A 65 -11.66 -1.30 -8.89
CA THR A 65 -11.74 -2.65 -9.47
C THR A 65 -12.90 -2.76 -10.45
N ASN A 66 -12.94 -3.86 -11.22
CA ASN A 66 -14.14 -4.26 -11.92
C ASN A 66 -15.24 -4.65 -10.92
N ARG A 67 -16.46 -4.84 -11.42
CA ARG A 67 -17.64 -5.13 -10.58
C ARG A 67 -17.50 -6.36 -9.70
N LYS A 68 -16.65 -7.32 -10.09
CA LYS A 68 -16.43 -8.57 -9.35
C LYS A 68 -15.22 -8.52 -8.42
N GLY A 69 -14.46 -7.42 -8.38
CA GLY A 69 -13.24 -7.34 -7.58
C GLY A 69 -12.09 -8.22 -8.10
N GLU A 70 -12.11 -8.59 -9.38
CA GLU A 70 -11.11 -9.49 -9.96
C GLU A 70 -9.83 -8.79 -10.37
N TYR A 71 -9.97 -7.59 -10.95
CA TYR A 71 -8.88 -6.83 -11.54
C TYR A 71 -9.03 -5.33 -11.30
N PRO A 72 -7.94 -4.60 -11.13
CA PRO A 72 -7.98 -3.14 -11.10
C PRO A 72 -8.32 -2.62 -12.50
N THR A 73 -9.20 -1.62 -12.57
CA THR A 73 -9.66 -1.00 -13.83
C THR A 73 -9.26 0.46 -13.95
N ARG A 74 -8.89 1.09 -12.83
CA ARG A 74 -8.43 2.48 -12.80
C ARG A 74 -7.42 2.66 -11.67
N ASN A 75 -6.41 3.49 -11.89
CA ASN A 75 -5.37 3.82 -10.91
C ASN A 75 -4.82 2.55 -10.24
N ARG A 76 -4.38 1.60 -11.07
CA ARG A 76 -3.71 0.39 -10.58
C ARG A 76 -2.46 0.77 -9.81
N VAL A 77 -2.26 0.16 -8.67
CA VAL A 77 -1.02 0.30 -7.88
C VAL A 77 -0.21 -0.99 -8.00
N ARG A 78 1.06 -0.85 -8.33
CA ARG A 78 2.03 -1.95 -8.33
C ARG A 78 2.81 -1.95 -7.01
N PRO A 79 3.37 -3.09 -6.60
CA PRO A 79 4.21 -3.16 -5.41
C PRO A 79 5.36 -2.14 -5.42
N GLU A 80 5.97 -1.91 -6.58
CA GLU A 80 7.07 -0.95 -6.75
C GLU A 80 6.61 0.50 -6.52
N GLU A 81 5.39 0.83 -6.91
CA GLU A 81 4.79 2.16 -6.69
C GLU A 81 4.39 2.34 -5.21
N LEU A 82 3.90 1.29 -4.56
CA LEU A 82 3.64 1.31 -3.13
C LEU A 82 4.95 1.50 -2.34
N ALA A 83 6.02 0.78 -2.70
CA ALA A 83 7.33 0.94 -2.09
C ALA A 83 7.86 2.38 -2.28
N ALA A 84 7.77 2.92 -3.51
CA ALA A 84 8.16 4.30 -3.79
C ALA A 84 7.36 5.31 -2.96
N THR A 85 6.09 5.06 -2.75
CA THR A 85 5.20 5.92 -1.94
C THR A 85 5.61 5.90 -0.46
N VAL A 86 5.98 4.73 0.06
CA VAL A 86 6.51 4.59 1.43
C VAL A 86 7.83 5.35 1.58
N TYR A 87 8.76 5.19 0.64
CA TYR A 87 10.03 5.93 0.66
C TYR A 87 9.80 7.44 0.58
N HIS A 88 8.88 7.88 -0.26
CA HIS A 88 8.53 9.30 -0.36
C HIS A 88 7.96 9.85 0.96
N ALA A 89 7.07 9.12 1.62
CA ALA A 89 6.54 9.52 2.93
C ALA A 89 7.60 9.61 4.04
N LEU A 90 8.70 8.89 3.89
CA LEU A 90 9.83 8.86 4.82
C LEU A 90 10.98 9.80 4.40
N ASP A 91 10.78 10.65 3.38
CA ASP A 91 11.81 11.51 2.79
C ASP A 91 13.08 10.76 2.36
N ILE A 92 12.95 9.48 1.99
CA ILE A 92 14.05 8.66 1.51
C ILE A 92 14.16 8.81 -0.02
N PRO A 93 15.26 9.37 -0.54
CA PRO A 93 15.44 9.54 -1.98
C PRO A 93 15.65 8.18 -2.65
N ILE A 94 14.76 7.83 -3.58
CA ILE A 94 14.83 6.55 -4.30
C ILE A 94 15.93 6.54 -5.39
N ASN A 95 16.45 7.71 -5.76
CA ASN A 95 17.41 7.89 -6.84
C ASN A 95 18.86 8.05 -6.36
N ASP A 96 19.11 8.04 -5.05
CA ASP A 96 20.45 8.15 -4.48
C ASP A 96 20.71 7.03 -3.47
N PRO A 97 20.85 5.80 -3.94
CA PRO A 97 21.14 4.70 -3.07
C PRO A 97 22.64 4.50 -2.98
N GLN A 98 23.29 5.11 -2.04
CA GLN A 98 24.61 4.66 -1.61
C GLN A 98 24.39 3.62 -0.48
N ASP A 99 24.55 2.33 -0.81
CA ASP A 99 24.74 1.35 0.22
C ASP A 99 26.12 1.53 0.89
N ALA A 100 26.33 0.87 2.02
CA ALA A 100 27.59 0.90 2.76
C ALA A 100 28.82 0.42 1.94
N SER A 101 28.60 -0.16 0.76
CA SER A 101 29.63 -0.62 -0.19
C SER A 101 29.88 0.36 -1.33
N GLY A 102 29.12 1.47 -1.40
CA GLY A 102 29.21 2.47 -2.47
C GLY A 102 28.57 2.03 -3.79
N LEU A 103 27.84 0.91 -3.79
CA LEU A 103 27.09 0.44 -4.95
C LEU A 103 25.75 1.17 -5.02
N SER A 104 25.54 1.90 -6.11
CA SER A 104 24.26 2.53 -6.42
C SER A 104 23.22 1.44 -6.75
N ARG A 105 22.25 1.22 -5.86
CA ARG A 105 21.09 0.37 -6.11
C ARG A 105 19.83 1.20 -6.06
N LEU A 106 18.99 1.09 -7.09
CA LEU A 106 17.65 1.64 -7.01
C LEU A 106 16.87 0.89 -5.91
N LEU A 107 16.33 1.64 -4.95
CA LEU A 107 15.47 1.07 -3.90
C LEU A 107 14.17 0.52 -4.48
N THR A 108 13.66 1.15 -5.54
CA THR A 108 12.50 0.71 -6.30
C THR A 108 12.53 1.30 -7.71
N THR A 109 11.90 0.63 -8.66
CA THR A 109 11.67 1.13 -10.03
C THR A 109 10.34 1.88 -10.17
N GLY A 110 9.51 1.89 -9.12
CA GLY A 110 8.23 2.58 -9.08
C GLY A 110 8.38 4.09 -8.91
N LYS A 111 7.27 4.78 -9.16
CA LYS A 111 7.11 6.20 -8.84
C LYS A 111 6.15 6.35 -7.67
N PRO A 112 6.37 7.31 -6.76
CA PRO A 112 5.44 7.56 -5.67
C PRO A 112 4.08 8.03 -6.21
N ILE A 113 3.02 7.63 -5.53
CA ILE A 113 1.65 8.02 -5.86
C ILE A 113 1.37 9.33 -5.11
N LEU A 114 1.73 10.44 -5.72
CA LEU A 114 1.61 11.76 -5.10
C LEU A 114 0.17 12.17 -4.81
N ASP A 115 -0.80 11.65 -5.55
CA ASP A 115 -2.23 11.88 -5.34
C ASP A 115 -2.73 11.41 -3.96
N LEU A 116 -1.93 10.64 -3.22
CA LEU A 116 -2.25 10.18 -1.87
C LEU A 116 -1.86 11.18 -0.78
N PHE A 117 -1.05 12.17 -1.10
CA PHE A 117 -0.58 13.18 -0.14
C PHE A 117 -1.43 14.46 -0.22
N GLY A 118 -1.58 15.11 0.92
CA GLY A 118 -2.35 16.36 1.06
C GLY A 118 -1.53 17.61 0.80
#